data_1b5722a1973a0ed1aa41d296310420fd
#
_entry.id   1b5722a1973a0ed1aa41d296310420fd
#
_cell.length_a   1.000
_cell.length_b   1.000
_cell.length_c   1.000
_cell.angle_alpha   90.00
_cell.angle_beta   90.00
_cell.angle_gamma   90.00
#
_symmetry.space_group_name_H-M   'P 1'
#
loop_
_entity.id
_entity.type
_entity.pdbx_description
1 polymer ?
#
loop_
_entity_poly.entity_id
_entity_poly.type
_entity_poly.pdbx_seq_one_letter_code
_entity_poly.pdbx_strand_id
1 'polypeptide(L)'
;MDIVPKADRWGFQDFVESSVSEGFLREPVLMQGMSGSRITRNGLPYVNFSGINYLGWQQDPQVLDAFCESVKRYGLSTGGSRATQGVCEPHFRLEALISEHLGKEKTLTFASGMLANLGFINAMTAKFNFSPRSGIDNRDAVLIFDRDCHWSLWKAASHLKYGESLLAFKHNDAADLERILNNVGDRKAIVVFESVYSSDGSVAPIGAILDLCERFQALSYIDDANGFMVYGEPQRNFYEEFQHLNRADFIMISLSKSIGLEGGAISANAEYIDAFEVLSGTSIFTAAIQPPTADAAASIIEQLKQESSIMDDYLKRSLTFRQRLLDSGLQINDTPSYITSVLIGKDSKAEQVREQLDAQGFCVPIFRYPAVKPNQALIRLILHRHHTDVEIERFAQSLDDLLGSNNARSRLGELQLATAQ
;
A
#
# COMPACT_ATOMS: atom_id res chain seq x y z
N MET A 1 -15.40 32.37 -36.78
CA MET A 1 -15.04 31.84 -35.45
C MET A 1 -14.68 30.39 -35.64
N ASP A 2 -13.41 30.08 -35.62
CA ASP A 2 -12.95 28.71 -35.68
C ASP A 2 -13.44 27.99 -34.44
N ILE A 3 -14.19 26.90 -34.62
CA ILE A 3 -14.72 26.09 -33.51
C ILE A 3 -13.55 25.29 -32.96
N VAL A 4 -13.00 25.73 -31.84
CA VAL A 4 -11.99 24.95 -31.12
C VAL A 4 -12.60 23.57 -30.73
N PRO A 5 -11.94 22.46 -31.05
CA PRO A 5 -12.40 21.11 -30.66
C PRO A 5 -12.70 21.02 -29.18
N LYS A 6 -13.68 20.19 -28.78
CA LYS A 6 -14.06 20.03 -27.35
C LYS A 6 -12.88 19.64 -26.47
N ALA A 7 -11.97 18.79 -26.98
CA ALA A 7 -10.77 18.36 -26.26
C ALA A 7 -9.88 19.55 -25.86
N ASP A 8 -9.65 20.49 -26.76
CA ASP A 8 -8.81 21.66 -26.50
C ASP A 8 -9.43 22.62 -25.49
N ARG A 9 -10.77 22.74 -25.49
CA ARG A 9 -11.48 23.57 -24.48
C ARG A 9 -11.32 23.09 -23.06
N TRP A 10 -11.00 21.81 -22.87
CA TRP A 10 -10.76 21.18 -21.56
C TRP A 10 -9.28 21.04 -21.24
N GLY A 11 -8.38 21.42 -22.16
CA GLY A 11 -6.93 21.35 -21.98
C GLY A 11 -6.34 19.93 -21.98
N PHE A 12 -7.08 18.91 -22.44
CA PHE A 12 -6.60 17.53 -22.44
C PHE A 12 -5.49 17.30 -23.47
N GLN A 13 -5.53 17.97 -24.62
CA GLN A 13 -4.49 17.81 -25.62
C GLN A 13 -3.15 18.34 -25.11
N ASP A 14 -3.12 19.59 -24.61
CA ASP A 14 -1.91 20.20 -24.04
C ASP A 14 -1.37 19.37 -22.85
N PHE A 15 -2.28 18.85 -21.99
CA PHE A 15 -1.90 17.98 -20.87
C PHE A 15 -1.23 16.69 -21.37
N VAL A 16 -1.79 16.03 -22.38
CA VAL A 16 -1.23 14.79 -22.95
C VAL A 16 0.13 15.04 -23.57
N GLU A 17 0.25 16.08 -24.42
CA GLU A 17 1.51 16.42 -25.10
C GLU A 17 2.63 16.75 -24.09
N SER A 18 2.34 17.58 -23.09
CA SER A 18 3.29 17.90 -22.02
C SER A 18 3.63 16.67 -21.17
N SER A 19 2.63 15.86 -20.81
CA SER A 19 2.85 14.66 -20.00
C SER A 19 3.69 13.60 -20.72
N VAL A 20 3.55 13.45 -22.03
CA VAL A 20 4.41 12.59 -22.85
C VAL A 20 5.84 13.15 -22.89
N SER A 21 5.99 14.46 -23.17
CA SER A 21 7.31 15.10 -23.25
C SER A 21 8.09 15.04 -21.92
N GLU A 22 7.39 15.13 -20.79
CA GLU A 22 7.97 15.01 -19.45
C GLU A 22 8.08 13.55 -18.95
N GLY A 23 7.62 12.59 -19.77
CA GLY A 23 7.67 11.16 -19.45
C GLY A 23 6.75 10.73 -18.31
N PHE A 24 5.69 11.50 -17.99
CA PHE A 24 4.63 11.08 -17.07
C PHE A 24 3.65 10.13 -17.74
N LEU A 25 3.27 10.41 -18.98
CA LEU A 25 2.44 9.52 -19.78
C LEU A 25 3.33 8.71 -20.72
N ARG A 26 3.20 7.38 -20.63
CA ARG A 26 3.93 6.42 -21.46
C ARG A 26 2.97 5.39 -22.02
N GLU A 27 3.31 4.82 -23.15
CA GLU A 27 2.59 3.68 -23.69
C GLU A 27 2.60 2.50 -22.68
N PRO A 28 1.46 1.84 -22.49
CA PRO A 28 1.42 0.64 -21.68
C PRO A 28 2.37 -0.43 -22.20
N VAL A 29 3.12 -1.03 -21.30
CA VAL A 29 4.04 -2.12 -21.65
C VAL A 29 3.29 -3.44 -21.73
N LEU A 30 3.41 -4.15 -22.85
CA LEU A 30 2.85 -5.49 -23.00
C LEU A 30 3.62 -6.48 -22.12
N MET A 31 2.96 -6.96 -21.07
CA MET A 31 3.46 -8.06 -20.25
C MET A 31 2.89 -9.38 -20.77
N GLN A 32 3.73 -10.39 -20.91
CA GLN A 32 3.39 -11.71 -21.45
C GLN A 32 3.67 -12.78 -20.40
N GLY A 33 2.74 -13.71 -20.27
CA GLY A 33 2.81 -14.77 -19.26
C GLY A 33 2.48 -14.31 -17.83
N MET A 34 2.90 -15.10 -16.86
CA MET A 34 2.64 -14.85 -15.45
C MET A 34 3.57 -13.74 -14.89
N SER A 35 3.05 -12.91 -13.99
CA SER A 35 3.85 -11.95 -13.25
C SER A 35 4.49 -12.62 -12.03
N GLY A 36 5.80 -12.49 -11.87
CA GLY A 36 6.53 -13.08 -10.75
C GLY A 36 7.91 -12.46 -10.59
N SER A 37 8.88 -13.23 -10.07
CA SER A 37 10.28 -12.80 -9.97
C SER A 37 10.91 -12.53 -11.34
N ARG A 38 10.36 -13.13 -12.39
CA ARG A 38 10.73 -12.89 -13.79
C ARG A 38 9.46 -12.57 -14.56
N ILE A 39 9.59 -11.65 -15.52
CA ILE A 39 8.50 -11.25 -16.43
C ILE A 39 9.04 -11.13 -17.85
N THR A 40 8.16 -11.25 -18.81
CA THR A 40 8.45 -10.92 -20.22
C THR A 40 7.71 -9.63 -20.57
N ARG A 41 8.46 -8.62 -21.04
CA ARG A 41 7.92 -7.32 -21.46
C ARG A 41 8.31 -7.08 -22.92
N ASN A 42 7.33 -6.89 -23.79
CA ASN A 42 7.56 -6.69 -25.23
C ASN A 42 8.49 -7.78 -25.85
N GLY A 43 8.33 -9.04 -25.43
CA GLY A 43 9.15 -10.16 -25.89
C GLY A 43 10.52 -10.30 -25.23
N LEU A 44 10.92 -9.42 -24.33
CA LEU A 44 12.21 -9.47 -23.64
C LEU A 44 12.06 -9.92 -22.17
N PRO A 45 12.95 -10.80 -21.66
CA PRO A 45 12.91 -11.27 -20.29
C PRO A 45 13.53 -10.25 -19.32
N TYR A 46 12.92 -10.09 -18.14
CA TYR A 46 13.38 -9.21 -17.05
C TYR A 46 13.34 -9.93 -15.72
N VAL A 47 14.29 -9.64 -14.84
CA VAL A 47 14.19 -9.89 -13.41
C VAL A 47 13.39 -8.75 -12.79
N ASN A 48 12.33 -9.08 -12.03
CA ASN A 48 11.29 -8.15 -11.65
C ASN A 48 11.39 -7.72 -10.18
N PHE A 49 11.90 -6.53 -9.92
CA PHE A 49 11.91 -5.88 -8.60
C PHE A 49 10.76 -4.87 -8.43
N SER A 50 9.83 -4.78 -9.39
CA SER A 50 8.73 -3.81 -9.37
C SER A 50 7.41 -4.40 -8.89
N GLY A 51 7.30 -5.74 -8.80
CA GLY A 51 6.06 -6.42 -8.42
C GLY A 51 5.70 -6.19 -6.96
N ILE A 52 4.39 -6.06 -6.69
CA ILE A 52 3.85 -5.98 -5.32
C ILE A 52 3.33 -7.32 -4.80
N ASN A 53 3.24 -8.31 -5.65
CA ASN A 53 2.82 -9.69 -5.37
C ASN A 53 4.03 -10.58 -5.00
N TYR A 54 4.83 -10.11 -4.09
CA TYR A 54 6.20 -10.57 -3.81
C TYR A 54 6.31 -12.00 -3.24
N LEU A 55 5.24 -12.57 -2.70
CA LEU A 55 5.22 -13.97 -2.24
C LEU A 55 4.92 -14.97 -3.36
N GLY A 56 4.40 -14.53 -4.50
CA GLY A 56 4.23 -15.35 -5.70
C GLY A 56 3.07 -16.32 -5.67
N TRP A 57 2.09 -16.16 -4.77
CA TRP A 57 0.93 -17.04 -4.63
C TRP A 57 0.09 -17.16 -5.90
N GLN A 58 0.01 -16.10 -6.69
CA GLN A 58 -0.74 -16.12 -7.96
C GLN A 58 -0.17 -17.10 -9.01
N GLN A 59 0.99 -17.69 -8.75
CA GLN A 59 1.62 -18.72 -9.58
C GLN A 59 1.68 -20.09 -8.89
N ASP A 60 1.24 -20.16 -7.64
CA ASP A 60 1.26 -21.39 -6.87
C ASP A 60 0.24 -22.39 -7.45
N PRO A 61 0.66 -23.61 -7.82
CA PRO A 61 -0.23 -24.60 -8.43
C PRO A 61 -1.43 -24.95 -7.55
N GLN A 62 -1.26 -25.02 -6.23
CA GLN A 62 -2.36 -25.38 -5.31
C GLN A 62 -3.39 -24.24 -5.24
N VAL A 63 -2.91 -22.98 -5.23
CA VAL A 63 -3.79 -21.80 -5.25
C VAL A 63 -4.54 -21.71 -6.58
N LEU A 64 -3.88 -21.98 -7.71
CA LEU A 64 -4.51 -21.99 -9.03
C LEU A 64 -5.58 -23.10 -9.15
N ASP A 65 -5.30 -24.30 -8.64
CA ASP A 65 -6.26 -25.41 -8.65
C ASP A 65 -7.47 -25.07 -7.76
N ALA A 66 -7.25 -24.55 -6.55
CA ALA A 66 -8.33 -24.12 -5.66
C ALA A 66 -9.19 -23.01 -6.30
N PHE A 67 -8.57 -22.03 -6.97
CA PHE A 67 -9.27 -21.00 -7.72
C PHE A 67 -10.15 -21.60 -8.83
N CYS A 68 -9.61 -22.53 -9.63
CA CYS A 68 -10.35 -23.20 -10.70
C CYS A 68 -11.53 -24.02 -10.18
N GLU A 69 -11.38 -24.75 -9.07
CA GLU A 69 -12.47 -25.48 -8.43
C GLU A 69 -13.56 -24.54 -7.90
N SER A 70 -13.17 -23.43 -7.29
CA SER A 70 -14.09 -22.40 -6.83
C SER A 70 -14.88 -21.75 -7.99
N VAL A 71 -14.23 -21.53 -9.15
CA VAL A 71 -14.91 -21.08 -10.38
C VAL A 71 -16.01 -22.06 -10.82
N LYS A 72 -15.73 -23.37 -10.79
CA LYS A 72 -16.71 -24.39 -11.15
C LYS A 72 -17.92 -24.42 -10.21
N ARG A 73 -17.69 -24.13 -8.92
CA ARG A 73 -18.75 -24.19 -7.89
C ARG A 73 -19.57 -22.89 -7.82
N TYR A 74 -18.95 -21.73 -7.90
CA TYR A 74 -19.58 -20.43 -7.65
C TYR A 74 -19.70 -19.54 -8.89
N GLY A 75 -19.06 -19.91 -10.01
CA GLY A 75 -18.92 -19.03 -11.18
C GLY A 75 -17.86 -17.93 -10.97
N LEU A 76 -17.77 -17.02 -11.92
CA LEU A 76 -16.81 -15.92 -11.90
C LEU A 76 -17.26 -14.73 -11.06
N SER A 77 -18.54 -14.65 -10.68
CA SER A 77 -19.10 -13.47 -10.00
C SER A 77 -20.40 -13.86 -9.28
N THR A 78 -20.75 -13.10 -8.23
CA THR A 78 -22.07 -13.22 -7.57
C THR A 78 -23.21 -12.65 -8.41
N GLY A 79 -22.89 -11.96 -9.51
CA GLY A 79 -23.90 -11.31 -10.37
C GLY A 79 -24.39 -9.95 -9.88
N GLY A 80 -23.87 -9.44 -8.76
CA GLY A 80 -24.28 -8.14 -8.22
C GLY A 80 -23.57 -7.77 -6.92
N SER A 81 -24.13 -6.80 -6.23
CA SER A 81 -23.59 -6.33 -4.96
C SER A 81 -23.94 -7.25 -3.79
N ARG A 82 -23.22 -7.11 -2.70
CA ARG A 82 -23.47 -7.79 -1.42
C ARG A 82 -24.93 -7.60 -0.96
N ALA A 83 -25.46 -6.41 -1.11
CA ALA A 83 -26.81 -6.05 -0.65
C ALA A 83 -27.93 -6.60 -1.52
N THR A 84 -27.70 -6.86 -2.83
CA THR A 84 -28.75 -7.27 -3.78
C THR A 84 -28.70 -8.73 -4.13
N GLN A 85 -27.52 -9.29 -4.40
CA GLN A 85 -27.34 -10.70 -4.74
C GLN A 85 -26.84 -11.54 -3.56
N GLY A 86 -26.26 -10.86 -2.56
CA GLY A 86 -25.65 -11.53 -1.44
C GLY A 86 -24.18 -11.90 -1.67
N VAL A 87 -23.66 -12.73 -0.79
CA VAL A 87 -22.30 -13.24 -0.79
C VAL A 87 -22.29 -14.76 -0.70
N CYS A 88 -21.22 -15.37 -1.20
CA CYS A 88 -21.03 -16.82 -1.14
C CYS A 88 -20.21 -17.22 0.11
N GLU A 89 -20.20 -18.51 0.43
CA GLU A 89 -19.43 -19.10 1.51
C GLU A 89 -17.93 -18.64 1.55
N PRO A 90 -17.21 -18.54 0.42
CA PRO A 90 -15.84 -18.02 0.39
C PRO A 90 -15.65 -16.63 1.00
N HIS A 91 -16.63 -15.74 0.86
CA HIS A 91 -16.55 -14.40 1.45
C HIS A 91 -16.58 -14.45 2.97
N PHE A 92 -17.49 -15.22 3.55
CA PHE A 92 -17.59 -15.40 5.01
C PHE A 92 -16.34 -16.05 5.57
N ARG A 93 -15.80 -17.08 4.87
CA ARG A 93 -14.54 -17.72 5.27
C ARG A 93 -13.38 -16.73 5.27
N LEU A 94 -13.23 -15.96 4.20
CA LEU A 94 -12.18 -14.94 4.09
C LEU A 94 -12.31 -13.87 5.18
N GLU A 95 -13.51 -13.32 5.38
CA GLU A 95 -13.79 -12.29 6.38
C GLU A 95 -13.53 -12.80 7.80
N ALA A 96 -13.91 -14.04 8.10
CA ALA A 96 -13.61 -14.66 9.40
C ALA A 96 -12.11 -14.84 9.64
N LEU A 97 -11.35 -15.31 8.65
CA LEU A 97 -9.91 -15.49 8.76
C LEU A 97 -9.16 -14.15 8.95
N ILE A 98 -9.60 -13.10 8.27
CA ILE A 98 -9.04 -11.76 8.45
C ILE A 98 -9.36 -11.21 9.84
N SER A 99 -10.61 -11.34 10.30
CA SER A 99 -11.03 -10.92 11.64
C SER A 99 -10.21 -11.62 12.73
N GLU A 100 -10.07 -12.94 12.62
CA GLU A 100 -9.27 -13.75 13.56
C GLU A 100 -7.81 -13.30 13.59
N HIS A 101 -7.20 -13.10 12.40
CA HIS A 101 -5.80 -12.69 12.30
C HIS A 101 -5.53 -11.32 12.93
N LEU A 102 -6.45 -10.35 12.71
CA LEU A 102 -6.34 -8.98 13.22
C LEU A 102 -6.88 -8.79 14.63
N GLY A 103 -7.48 -9.83 15.22
CA GLY A 103 -8.10 -9.76 16.56
C GLY A 103 -9.30 -8.80 16.58
N LYS A 104 -10.11 -8.76 15.50
CA LYS A 104 -11.30 -7.92 15.35
C LYS A 104 -12.57 -8.75 15.32
N GLU A 105 -13.71 -8.12 15.69
CA GLU A 105 -14.97 -8.82 15.75
C GLU A 105 -15.54 -9.18 14.38
N LYS A 106 -15.37 -8.27 13.41
CA LYS A 106 -15.95 -8.44 12.07
C LYS A 106 -15.11 -7.78 10.98
N THR A 107 -15.24 -8.29 9.77
CA THR A 107 -14.57 -7.79 8.57
C THR A 107 -15.58 -7.61 7.44
N LEU A 108 -15.39 -6.58 6.63
CA LEU A 108 -16.12 -6.33 5.39
C LEU A 108 -15.13 -6.27 4.22
N THR A 109 -15.34 -7.11 3.21
CA THR A 109 -14.52 -7.12 1.98
C THR A 109 -15.02 -6.13 0.93
N PHE A 110 -14.08 -5.58 0.17
CA PHE A 110 -14.26 -4.63 -0.93
C PHE A 110 -13.51 -5.11 -2.17
N ALA A 111 -13.93 -4.66 -3.36
CA ALA A 111 -13.27 -5.03 -4.61
C ALA A 111 -11.83 -4.49 -4.74
N SER A 112 -11.41 -3.56 -3.91
CA SER A 112 -10.00 -3.12 -3.78
C SER A 112 -9.77 -2.39 -2.46
N GLY A 113 -8.49 -2.26 -2.03
CA GLY A 113 -8.11 -1.42 -0.89
C GLY A 113 -8.49 0.05 -1.09
N MET A 114 -8.42 0.57 -2.33
CA MET A 114 -8.87 1.93 -2.62
C MET A 114 -10.37 2.12 -2.35
N LEU A 115 -11.21 1.14 -2.72
CA LEU A 115 -12.65 1.20 -2.44
C LEU A 115 -12.94 1.05 -0.95
N ALA A 116 -12.13 0.30 -0.21
CA ALA A 116 -12.19 0.24 1.25
C ALA A 116 -11.92 1.61 1.87
N ASN A 117 -10.81 2.27 1.49
CA ASN A 117 -10.47 3.62 1.96
C ASN A 117 -11.57 4.65 1.61
N LEU A 118 -12.08 4.62 0.39
CA LEU A 118 -13.15 5.52 -0.04
C LEU A 118 -14.45 5.28 0.74
N GLY A 119 -14.83 4.01 0.92
CA GLY A 119 -16.01 3.61 1.68
C GLY A 119 -15.94 4.03 3.14
N PHE A 120 -14.79 3.83 3.79
CA PHE A 120 -14.55 4.28 5.15
C PHE A 120 -14.74 5.78 5.32
N ILE A 121 -14.02 6.57 4.53
CA ILE A 121 -14.06 8.03 4.65
C ILE A 121 -15.47 8.56 4.38
N ASN A 122 -16.16 8.05 3.37
CA ASN A 122 -17.55 8.43 3.09
C ASN A 122 -18.48 8.08 4.24
N ALA A 123 -18.38 6.89 4.81
CA ALA A 123 -19.23 6.48 5.92
C ALA A 123 -18.98 7.33 7.18
N MET A 124 -17.73 7.70 7.44
CA MET A 124 -17.33 8.41 8.66
C MET A 124 -17.43 9.94 8.59
N THR A 125 -17.72 10.52 7.43
CA THR A 125 -17.75 11.99 7.25
C THR A 125 -19.05 12.50 6.62
N ALA A 126 -20.01 11.63 6.37
CA ALA A 126 -21.25 11.99 5.71
C ALA A 126 -22.44 12.02 6.69
N LYS A 127 -23.56 12.50 6.17
CA LYS A 127 -24.86 12.38 6.79
C LYS A 127 -25.70 11.40 6.01
N PHE A 128 -26.26 10.43 6.72
CA PHE A 128 -27.23 9.48 6.17
C PHE A 128 -28.53 9.57 6.95
N ASN A 129 -29.65 9.45 6.25
CA ASN A 129 -30.96 9.53 6.86
C ASN A 129 -31.92 8.60 6.09
N PHE A 130 -32.01 7.34 6.52
CA PHE A 130 -32.84 6.33 5.87
C PHE A 130 -34.30 6.36 6.35
N SER A 131 -34.53 6.83 7.59
CA SER A 131 -35.86 7.01 8.18
C SER A 131 -35.76 7.97 9.36
N PRO A 132 -36.91 8.44 9.92
CA PRO A 132 -36.88 9.27 11.14
C PRO A 132 -36.18 8.65 12.36
N ARG A 133 -35.96 7.33 12.35
CA ARG A 133 -35.32 6.58 13.43
C ARG A 133 -33.96 6.00 13.07
N SER A 134 -33.56 6.12 11.81
CA SER A 134 -32.32 5.52 11.30
C SER A 134 -31.54 6.57 10.53
N GLY A 135 -30.79 7.37 11.26
CA GLY A 135 -29.93 8.41 10.70
C GLY A 135 -28.66 8.60 11.52
N ILE A 136 -27.60 8.99 10.86
CA ILE A 136 -26.31 9.35 11.44
C ILE A 136 -25.80 10.63 10.78
N ASP A 137 -25.17 11.52 11.54
CA ASP A 137 -24.55 12.75 11.02
C ASP A 137 -23.14 12.88 11.60
N ASN A 138 -22.14 12.67 10.76
CA ASN A 138 -20.72 12.76 11.10
C ASN A 138 -20.00 13.86 10.30
N ARG A 139 -20.73 14.83 9.73
CA ARG A 139 -20.15 15.93 8.94
C ARG A 139 -19.27 16.88 9.77
N ASP A 140 -19.37 16.83 11.09
CA ASP A 140 -18.55 17.55 12.05
C ASP A 140 -17.24 16.83 12.40
N ALA A 141 -17.05 15.61 11.91
CA ALA A 141 -15.83 14.84 12.13
C ALA A 141 -14.59 15.51 11.49
N VAL A 142 -13.46 15.38 12.19
CA VAL A 142 -12.15 15.83 11.73
C VAL A 142 -11.27 14.62 11.45
N LEU A 143 -10.77 14.52 10.22
CA LEU A 143 -9.77 13.52 9.88
C LEU A 143 -8.37 14.13 10.03
N ILE A 144 -7.49 13.41 10.71
CA ILE A 144 -6.11 13.83 10.97
C ILE A 144 -5.17 12.80 10.35
N PHE A 145 -4.60 13.12 9.20
CA PHE A 145 -3.77 12.21 8.42
C PHE A 145 -2.28 12.36 8.77
N ASP A 146 -1.55 11.24 8.82
CA ASP A 146 -0.12 11.32 8.53
C ASP A 146 0.04 11.88 7.11
N ARG A 147 0.96 12.87 6.95
CA ARG A 147 1.11 13.57 5.66
C ARG A 147 1.55 12.66 4.51
N ASP A 148 2.23 11.57 4.82
CA ASP A 148 2.80 10.64 3.83
C ASP A 148 1.89 9.41 3.61
N CYS A 149 0.62 9.46 4.09
CA CYS A 149 -0.41 8.47 3.78
C CYS A 149 -0.60 8.26 2.28
N HIS A 150 -0.96 7.04 1.92
CA HIS A 150 -1.23 6.63 0.54
C HIS A 150 -2.23 7.55 -0.16
N TRP A 151 -1.98 7.80 -1.43
CA TRP A 151 -2.78 8.71 -2.25
C TRP A 151 -4.28 8.38 -2.26
N SER A 152 -4.67 7.11 -2.15
CA SER A 152 -6.08 6.70 -2.09
C SER A 152 -6.84 7.33 -0.91
N LEU A 153 -6.19 7.51 0.25
CA LEU A 153 -6.76 8.17 1.42
C LEU A 153 -6.97 9.66 1.17
N TRP A 154 -5.96 10.35 0.64
CA TRP A 154 -6.07 11.76 0.27
C TRP A 154 -7.14 11.99 -0.79
N LYS A 155 -7.23 11.09 -1.78
CA LYS A 155 -8.26 11.16 -2.81
C LYS A 155 -9.65 10.94 -2.25
N ALA A 156 -9.82 9.97 -1.35
CA ALA A 156 -11.08 9.71 -0.67
C ALA A 156 -11.54 10.91 0.16
N ALA A 157 -10.60 11.63 0.81
CA ALA A 157 -10.86 12.81 1.63
C ALA A 157 -10.96 14.12 0.82
N SER A 158 -10.91 14.08 -0.51
CA SER A 158 -10.85 15.30 -1.37
C SER A 158 -12.09 16.23 -1.27
N HIS A 159 -13.18 15.75 -0.71
CA HIS A 159 -14.40 16.53 -0.45
C HIS A 159 -14.34 17.31 0.88
N LEU A 160 -13.36 17.02 1.74
CA LEU A 160 -13.16 17.68 3.02
C LEU A 160 -12.32 18.94 2.85
N LYS A 161 -12.53 19.92 3.71
CA LYS A 161 -11.80 21.18 3.68
C LYS A 161 -10.50 21.07 4.49
N TYR A 162 -9.35 21.16 3.78
CA TYR A 162 -8.04 21.17 4.43
C TYR A 162 -7.89 22.36 5.39
N GLY A 163 -7.37 22.10 6.57
CA GLY A 163 -7.29 23.07 7.67
C GLY A 163 -8.53 23.18 8.56
N GLU A 164 -9.64 22.51 8.21
CA GLU A 164 -10.89 22.54 9.02
C GLU A 164 -11.37 21.14 9.39
N SER A 165 -11.77 20.34 8.40
CA SER A 165 -12.25 18.96 8.57
C SER A 165 -11.25 17.91 8.14
N LEU A 166 -10.15 18.32 7.46
CA LEU A 166 -9.01 17.52 7.13
C LEU A 166 -7.73 18.21 7.61
N LEU A 167 -7.01 17.58 8.52
CA LEU A 167 -5.76 18.05 9.07
C LEU A 167 -4.63 17.04 8.73
N ALA A 168 -3.38 17.44 8.85
CA ALA A 168 -2.26 16.54 8.67
C ALA A 168 -1.16 16.80 9.71
N PHE A 169 -0.63 15.73 10.28
CA PHE A 169 0.57 15.78 11.11
C PHE A 169 1.81 15.36 10.30
N LYS A 170 2.97 15.76 10.81
CA LYS A 170 4.25 15.39 10.20
C LYS A 170 4.42 13.87 10.26
N HIS A 171 5.02 13.33 9.19
CA HIS A 171 5.25 11.90 9.04
C HIS A 171 5.91 11.29 10.29
N ASN A 172 5.23 10.26 10.85
CA ASN A 172 5.66 9.52 12.05
C ASN A 172 5.96 10.38 13.30
N ASP A 173 5.44 11.61 13.36
CA ASP A 173 5.69 12.56 14.46
C ASP A 173 4.52 12.59 15.46
N ALA A 174 4.60 11.74 16.48
CA ALA A 174 3.58 11.66 17.53
C ALA A 174 3.45 12.99 18.31
N ALA A 175 4.53 13.77 18.45
CA ALA A 175 4.47 15.06 19.15
C ALA A 175 3.70 16.12 18.33
N ASP A 176 3.83 16.10 17.00
CA ASP A 176 3.04 16.98 16.14
C ASP A 176 1.56 16.54 16.11
N LEU A 177 1.30 15.21 16.14
CA LEU A 177 -0.07 14.68 16.30
C LEU A 177 -0.70 15.15 17.60
N GLU A 178 0.00 15.05 18.73
CA GLU A 178 -0.49 15.51 20.03
C GLU A 178 -0.86 17.01 20.02
N ARG A 179 0.00 17.83 19.42
CA ARG A 179 -0.25 19.26 19.24
C ARG A 179 -1.55 19.51 18.44
N ILE A 180 -1.81 18.72 17.39
CA ILE A 180 -3.02 18.85 16.58
C ILE A 180 -4.24 18.40 17.36
N LEU A 181 -4.20 17.26 18.05
CA LEU A 181 -5.29 16.74 18.86
C LEU A 181 -5.70 17.72 19.96
N ASN A 182 -4.73 18.36 20.66
CA ASN A 182 -5.02 19.43 21.62
C ASN A 182 -5.80 20.60 21.00
N ASN A 183 -5.54 20.96 19.75
CA ASN A 183 -6.24 22.05 19.06
C ASN A 183 -7.63 21.64 18.53
N VAL A 184 -7.84 20.36 18.26
CA VAL A 184 -9.15 19.82 17.82
C VAL A 184 -10.16 19.84 18.97
N GLY A 185 -9.70 19.66 20.21
CA GLY A 185 -10.55 19.65 21.41
C GLY A 185 -11.56 18.51 21.39
N ASP A 186 -12.80 18.80 21.81
CA ASP A 186 -13.87 17.81 21.96
C ASP A 186 -14.57 17.40 20.65
N ARG A 187 -14.04 17.80 19.50
CA ARG A 187 -14.60 17.38 18.18
C ARG A 187 -14.36 15.90 17.94
N LYS A 188 -15.29 15.24 17.23
CA LYS A 188 -15.07 13.88 16.73
C LYS A 188 -13.82 13.84 15.85
N ALA A 189 -12.79 13.16 16.29
CA ALA A 189 -11.52 13.06 15.56
C ALA A 189 -11.25 11.61 15.13
N ILE A 190 -10.65 11.45 13.96
CA ILE A 190 -10.18 10.16 13.43
C ILE A 190 -8.74 10.36 12.97
N VAL A 191 -7.82 9.62 13.58
CA VAL A 191 -6.41 9.61 13.18
C VAL A 191 -6.18 8.52 12.15
N VAL A 192 -5.60 8.88 11.01
CA VAL A 192 -5.40 8.00 9.86
C VAL A 192 -3.92 7.93 9.50
N PHE A 193 -3.37 6.73 9.47
CA PHE A 193 -1.95 6.49 9.15
C PHE A 193 -1.75 5.09 8.55
N GLU A 194 -0.59 4.84 7.93
CA GLU A 194 -0.20 3.50 7.45
C GLU A 194 0.63 2.77 8.51
N SER A 195 0.54 1.46 8.57
CA SER A 195 1.44 0.65 9.41
C SER A 195 2.86 0.61 8.83
N VAL A 196 2.96 0.35 7.52
CA VAL A 196 4.18 0.40 6.72
C VAL A 196 3.92 1.27 5.51
N TYR A 197 4.67 2.34 5.36
CA TYR A 197 4.48 3.30 4.28
C TYR A 197 4.98 2.78 2.94
N SER A 198 4.14 2.90 1.93
CA SER A 198 4.41 2.32 0.61
C SER A 198 5.53 3.02 -0.16
N SER A 199 5.82 4.28 0.14
CA SER A 199 6.80 5.11 -0.56
C SER A 199 8.24 4.78 -0.17
N ASP A 200 8.51 4.65 1.13
CA ASP A 200 9.86 4.52 1.66
C ASP A 200 10.06 3.29 2.57
N GLY A 201 8.98 2.56 2.91
CA GLY A 201 9.05 1.40 3.78
C GLY A 201 9.20 1.74 5.26
N SER A 202 9.02 3.01 5.67
CA SER A 202 9.02 3.37 7.08
C SER A 202 7.86 2.70 7.83
N VAL A 203 8.08 2.39 9.11
CA VAL A 203 7.08 1.80 10.02
C VAL A 203 6.59 2.91 10.96
N ALA A 204 5.27 3.00 11.14
CA ALA A 204 4.69 3.97 12.04
C ALA A 204 4.99 3.63 13.51
N PRO A 205 5.11 4.63 14.39
CA PRO A 205 5.14 4.43 15.84
C PRO A 205 3.70 4.12 16.34
N ILE A 206 3.20 2.91 16.00
CA ILE A 206 1.80 2.51 16.17
C ILE A 206 1.37 2.66 17.61
N GLY A 207 2.16 2.17 18.56
CA GLY A 207 1.87 2.24 19.98
C GLY A 207 1.67 3.68 20.45
N ALA A 208 2.61 4.57 20.13
CA ALA A 208 2.56 5.97 20.53
C ALA A 208 1.37 6.73 19.90
N ILE A 209 1.04 6.46 18.64
CA ILE A 209 -0.12 7.07 17.99
C ILE A 209 -1.43 6.59 18.63
N LEU A 210 -1.56 5.29 18.90
CA LEU A 210 -2.77 4.73 19.53
C LEU A 210 -2.93 5.22 20.98
N ASP A 211 -1.85 5.39 21.75
CA ASP A 211 -1.89 5.98 23.09
C ASP A 211 -2.47 7.41 23.06
N LEU A 212 -2.12 8.19 22.01
CA LEU A 212 -2.71 9.50 21.79
C LEU A 212 -4.19 9.40 21.41
N CYS A 213 -4.57 8.48 20.54
CA CYS A 213 -5.97 8.27 20.18
C CYS A 213 -6.81 7.94 21.41
N GLU A 214 -6.37 7.03 22.26
CA GLU A 214 -7.06 6.68 23.51
C GLU A 214 -7.19 7.88 24.47
N ARG A 215 -6.09 8.61 24.68
CA ARG A 215 -6.06 9.78 25.58
C ARG A 215 -6.99 10.91 25.14
N PHE A 216 -7.09 11.16 23.83
CA PHE A 216 -7.94 12.21 23.26
C PHE A 216 -9.32 11.70 22.81
N GLN A 217 -9.65 10.43 23.06
CA GLN A 217 -10.90 9.80 22.61
C GLN A 217 -11.12 9.93 21.09
N ALA A 218 -10.05 9.94 20.32
CA ALA A 218 -10.08 9.91 18.86
C ALA A 218 -10.14 8.48 18.36
N LEU A 219 -10.88 8.22 17.29
CA LEU A 219 -10.84 6.94 16.60
C LEU A 219 -9.54 6.81 15.80
N SER A 220 -9.08 5.60 15.63
CA SER A 220 -7.87 5.25 14.88
C SER A 220 -8.20 4.40 13.65
N TYR A 221 -7.61 4.76 12.51
CA TYR A 221 -7.69 4.01 11.27
C TYR A 221 -6.28 3.72 10.76
N ILE A 222 -5.93 2.45 10.67
CA ILE A 222 -4.64 2.00 10.17
C ILE A 222 -4.83 1.38 8.78
N ASP A 223 -4.15 1.94 7.77
CA ASP A 223 -3.96 1.30 6.48
C ASP A 223 -2.79 0.31 6.60
N ASP A 224 -3.12 -0.96 6.82
CA ASP A 224 -2.17 -2.07 6.97
C ASP A 224 -1.95 -2.83 5.65
N ALA A 225 -2.12 -2.17 4.51
CA ALA A 225 -1.99 -2.81 3.21
C ALA A 225 -0.61 -3.45 2.99
N ASN A 226 0.46 -2.84 3.52
CA ASN A 226 1.82 -3.34 3.41
C ASN A 226 2.28 -4.19 4.61
N GLY A 227 1.58 -4.16 5.74
CA GLY A 227 1.91 -4.94 6.93
C GLY A 227 1.15 -6.27 7.03
N PHE A 228 -0.06 -6.34 6.47
CA PHE A 228 -0.93 -7.50 6.57
C PHE A 228 -0.25 -8.81 6.15
N MET A 229 -0.30 -9.82 6.99
CA MET A 229 0.36 -11.14 6.84
C MET A 229 1.90 -11.08 6.72
N VAL A 230 2.50 -9.89 6.85
CA VAL A 230 3.98 -9.71 6.89
C VAL A 230 4.45 -9.52 8.31
N TYR A 231 3.77 -8.65 9.04
CA TYR A 231 4.00 -8.32 10.44
C TYR A 231 2.71 -8.53 11.23
N GLY A 232 2.78 -8.40 12.54
CA GLY A 232 1.58 -8.31 13.38
C GLY A 232 1.08 -9.63 13.98
N GLU A 233 1.76 -10.73 13.72
CA GLU A 233 1.51 -11.95 14.48
C GLU A 233 2.56 -12.11 15.59
N PRO A 234 2.16 -12.43 16.86
CA PRO A 234 3.09 -12.46 18.00
C PRO A 234 4.35 -13.32 17.80
N GLN A 235 4.23 -14.44 17.09
CA GLN A 235 5.35 -15.34 16.82
C GLN A 235 6.30 -14.84 15.72
N ARG A 236 5.93 -13.77 14.99
CA ARG A 236 6.66 -13.25 13.83
C ARG A 236 6.91 -11.75 13.90
N ASN A 237 6.76 -11.15 15.08
CA ASN A 237 6.98 -9.72 15.24
C ASN A 237 8.45 -9.36 14.99
N PHE A 238 8.74 -8.91 13.77
CA PHE A 238 10.00 -8.24 13.48
C PHE A 238 10.06 -6.83 14.05
N TYR A 239 8.88 -6.23 14.31
CA TYR A 239 8.73 -4.92 14.92
C TYR A 239 7.80 -4.99 16.11
N GLU A 240 8.25 -4.47 17.23
CA GLU A 240 7.47 -4.34 18.45
C GLU A 240 6.17 -3.55 18.24
N GLU A 241 6.18 -2.59 17.33
CA GLU A 241 5.04 -1.74 16.97
C GLU A 241 3.80 -2.54 16.59
N PHE A 242 3.97 -3.67 15.87
CA PHE A 242 2.84 -4.49 15.43
C PHE A 242 2.12 -5.24 16.55
N GLN A 243 2.70 -5.32 17.75
CA GLN A 243 2.01 -5.85 18.95
C GLN A 243 0.82 -4.97 19.35
N HIS A 244 0.82 -3.70 18.91
CA HIS A 244 -0.24 -2.73 19.18
C HIS A 244 -1.33 -2.71 18.12
N LEU A 245 -1.15 -3.36 16.97
CA LEU A 245 -2.03 -3.23 15.81
C LEU A 245 -3.50 -3.53 16.13
N ASN A 246 -3.76 -4.56 16.92
CA ASN A 246 -5.12 -4.96 17.31
C ASN A 246 -5.85 -3.95 18.21
N ARG A 247 -5.16 -2.95 18.79
CA ARG A 247 -5.78 -1.85 19.56
C ARG A 247 -6.49 -0.84 18.67
N ALA A 248 -6.11 -0.73 17.39
CA ALA A 248 -6.73 0.22 16.46
C ALA A 248 -8.24 -0.03 16.32
N ASP A 249 -9.05 1.03 16.17
CA ASP A 249 -10.50 0.88 15.97
C ASP A 249 -10.81 0.26 14.62
N PHE A 250 -10.09 0.67 13.58
CA PHE A 250 -10.24 0.18 12.22
C PHE A 250 -8.89 -0.22 11.63
N ILE A 251 -8.85 -1.38 10.98
CA ILE A 251 -7.69 -1.85 10.23
C ILE A 251 -8.14 -2.16 8.80
N MET A 252 -7.56 -1.46 7.84
CA MET A 252 -7.74 -1.74 6.41
C MET A 252 -6.60 -2.60 5.90
N ILE A 253 -6.91 -3.60 5.08
CA ILE A 253 -5.91 -4.43 4.42
C ILE A 253 -6.14 -4.46 2.91
N SER A 254 -5.07 -4.72 2.16
CA SER A 254 -5.13 -4.98 0.72
C SER A 254 -4.68 -6.40 0.42
N LEU A 255 -5.48 -7.11 -0.37
CA LEU A 255 -5.13 -8.45 -0.84
C LEU A 255 -4.10 -8.43 -1.98
N SER A 256 -3.77 -7.25 -2.54
CA SER A 256 -2.88 -7.16 -3.71
C SER A 256 -1.37 -7.23 -3.37
N LYS A 257 -1.01 -7.27 -2.10
CA LYS A 257 0.38 -7.28 -1.62
C LYS A 257 0.85 -8.70 -1.25
N SER A 258 0.88 -9.01 0.03
CA SER A 258 1.30 -10.33 0.56
C SER A 258 0.48 -11.49 0.00
N ILE A 259 -0.81 -11.30 -0.22
CA ILE A 259 -1.70 -12.31 -0.81
C ILE A 259 -1.57 -12.36 -2.33
N GLY A 260 -1.33 -11.22 -3.00
CA GLY A 260 -1.09 -11.16 -4.44
C GLY A 260 -2.32 -11.27 -5.33
N LEU A 261 -3.53 -11.00 -4.79
CA LEU A 261 -4.82 -11.04 -5.48
C LEU A 261 -5.51 -9.68 -5.40
N GLU A 262 -6.59 -9.46 -6.17
CA GLU A 262 -7.39 -8.25 -6.06
C GLU A 262 -8.28 -8.30 -4.82
N GLY A 263 -8.54 -7.10 -4.27
CA GLY A 263 -9.43 -6.92 -3.13
C GLY A 263 -8.84 -6.09 -2.01
N GLY A 264 -9.68 -5.78 -1.05
CA GLY A 264 -9.33 -5.15 0.22
C GLY A 264 -10.38 -5.47 1.26
N ALA A 265 -10.10 -5.16 2.51
CA ALA A 265 -11.07 -5.33 3.59
C ALA A 265 -10.87 -4.30 4.69
N ILE A 266 -11.91 -4.07 5.48
CA ILE A 266 -11.85 -3.30 6.73
C ILE A 266 -12.32 -4.21 7.86
N SER A 267 -11.55 -4.26 8.93
CA SER A 267 -11.86 -4.99 10.16
C SER A 267 -12.02 -4.02 11.32
N ALA A 268 -13.05 -4.22 12.14
CA ALA A 268 -13.38 -3.39 13.30
C ALA A 268 -14.33 -4.13 14.25
N ASN A 269 -14.88 -3.43 15.26
CA ASN A 269 -16.01 -3.91 16.03
C ASN A 269 -17.24 -4.12 15.14
N ALA A 270 -18.09 -5.05 15.53
CA ALA A 270 -19.21 -5.52 14.70
C ALA A 270 -20.19 -4.39 14.30
N GLU A 271 -20.49 -3.49 15.23
CA GLU A 271 -21.40 -2.37 14.96
C GLU A 271 -20.93 -1.42 13.84
N TYR A 272 -19.62 -1.18 13.74
CA TYR A 272 -19.07 -0.37 12.65
C TYR A 272 -19.18 -1.10 11.31
N ILE A 273 -18.84 -2.39 11.29
CA ILE A 273 -18.88 -3.19 10.07
C ILE A 273 -20.31 -3.37 9.59
N ASP A 274 -21.27 -3.63 10.49
CA ASP A 274 -22.70 -3.70 10.16
C ASP A 274 -23.22 -2.37 9.59
N ALA A 275 -22.78 -1.24 10.14
CA ALA A 275 -23.10 0.07 9.59
C ALA A 275 -22.48 0.29 8.20
N PHE A 276 -21.25 -0.14 7.98
CA PHE A 276 -20.55 0.02 6.70
C PHE A 276 -21.16 -0.81 5.58
N GLU A 277 -21.79 -1.93 5.86
CA GLU A 277 -22.59 -2.68 4.88
C GLU A 277 -23.60 -1.76 4.17
N VAL A 278 -24.08 -0.72 4.85
CA VAL A 278 -25.09 0.22 4.35
C VAL A 278 -24.51 1.60 4.02
N LEU A 279 -23.54 2.07 4.79
CA LEU A 279 -23.07 3.48 4.71
C LEU A 279 -21.89 3.66 3.73
N SER A 280 -21.08 2.64 3.49
CA SER A 280 -19.84 2.82 2.74
C SER A 280 -20.07 3.20 1.27
N GLY A 281 -21.22 2.86 0.69
CA GLY A 281 -21.53 3.06 -0.72
C GLY A 281 -20.69 2.17 -1.66
N THR A 282 -19.42 2.01 -1.36
CA THR A 282 -18.48 1.21 -2.18
C THR A 282 -18.59 -0.30 -1.94
N SER A 283 -19.41 -0.74 -0.98
CA SER A 283 -19.81 -2.14 -0.81
C SER A 283 -21.15 -2.44 -1.50
N ILE A 284 -22.03 -1.42 -1.64
CA ILE A 284 -23.39 -1.60 -2.18
C ILE A 284 -23.46 -1.36 -3.68
N PHE A 285 -22.81 -0.26 -4.16
CA PHE A 285 -22.94 0.19 -5.55
C PHE A 285 -21.85 -0.37 -6.48
N THR A 286 -21.28 -1.52 -6.10
CA THR A 286 -20.33 -2.28 -6.91
C THR A 286 -20.58 -3.77 -6.74
N ALA A 287 -20.06 -4.60 -7.65
CA ALA A 287 -20.05 -6.05 -7.46
C ALA A 287 -19.16 -6.41 -6.25
N ALA A 288 -19.53 -7.46 -5.54
CA ALA A 288 -18.69 -8.06 -4.52
C ALA A 288 -17.38 -8.58 -5.14
N ILE A 289 -16.35 -8.74 -4.32
CA ILE A 289 -15.14 -9.47 -4.73
C ILE A 289 -15.53 -10.83 -5.32
N GLN A 290 -14.83 -11.30 -6.33
CA GLN A 290 -15.17 -12.58 -6.97
C GLN A 290 -15.05 -13.74 -5.97
N PRO A 291 -16.04 -14.67 -5.92
CA PRO A 291 -15.97 -15.81 -5.01
C PRO A 291 -14.68 -16.63 -5.13
N PRO A 292 -14.17 -16.94 -6.35
CA PRO A 292 -12.90 -17.64 -6.49
C PRO A 292 -11.70 -16.87 -5.93
N THR A 293 -11.70 -15.54 -6.05
CA THR A 293 -10.66 -14.68 -5.45
C THR A 293 -10.73 -14.71 -3.93
N ALA A 294 -11.94 -14.67 -3.36
CA ALA A 294 -12.14 -14.79 -1.92
C ALA A 294 -11.66 -16.14 -1.38
N ASP A 295 -11.97 -17.22 -2.10
CA ASP A 295 -11.59 -18.59 -1.72
C ASP A 295 -10.08 -18.81 -1.79
N ALA A 296 -9.45 -18.36 -2.88
CA ALA A 296 -7.99 -18.39 -3.03
C ALA A 296 -7.29 -17.55 -1.94
N ALA A 297 -7.78 -16.34 -1.66
CA ALA A 297 -7.22 -15.50 -0.59
C ALA A 297 -7.34 -16.17 0.79
N ALA A 298 -8.47 -16.78 1.10
CA ALA A 298 -8.66 -17.54 2.33
C ALA A 298 -7.65 -18.71 2.44
N SER A 299 -7.47 -19.46 1.35
CA SER A 299 -6.51 -20.58 1.31
C SER A 299 -5.06 -20.13 1.52
N ILE A 300 -4.67 -18.98 0.94
CA ILE A 300 -3.34 -18.40 1.14
C ILE A 300 -3.14 -17.98 2.60
N ILE A 301 -4.13 -17.34 3.22
CA ILE A 301 -4.06 -16.93 4.63
C ILE A 301 -3.88 -18.15 5.52
N GLU A 302 -4.66 -19.21 5.30
CA GLU A 302 -4.53 -20.47 6.07
C GLU A 302 -3.15 -21.10 5.90
N GLN A 303 -2.63 -21.13 4.68
CA GLN A 303 -1.30 -21.66 4.41
C GLN A 303 -0.19 -20.84 5.09
N LEU A 304 -0.27 -19.52 5.06
CA LEU A 304 0.68 -18.63 5.76
C LEU A 304 0.61 -18.81 7.29
N LYS A 305 -0.59 -19.06 7.84
CA LYS A 305 -0.75 -19.37 9.27
C LYS A 305 -0.15 -20.74 9.63
N GLN A 306 -0.23 -21.73 8.74
CA GLN A 306 0.33 -23.08 8.98
C GLN A 306 1.84 -23.12 8.79
N GLU A 307 2.37 -22.39 7.79
CA GLU A 307 3.78 -22.41 7.40
C GLU A 307 4.46 -21.06 7.68
N SER A 308 4.67 -20.75 8.96
CA SER A 308 5.26 -19.48 9.41
C SER A 308 6.65 -19.22 8.85
N SER A 309 7.42 -20.28 8.55
CA SER A 309 8.76 -20.17 7.97
C SER A 309 8.82 -19.42 6.63
N ILE A 310 7.74 -19.45 5.85
CA ILE A 310 7.68 -18.75 4.56
C ILE A 310 7.94 -17.26 4.75
N MET A 311 7.27 -16.64 5.71
CA MET A 311 7.42 -15.22 5.97
C MET A 311 8.74 -14.90 6.66
N ASP A 312 9.17 -15.74 7.63
CA ASP A 312 10.43 -15.54 8.34
C ASP A 312 11.62 -15.57 7.37
N ASP A 313 11.62 -16.53 6.43
CA ASP A 313 12.68 -16.65 5.44
C ASP A 313 12.65 -15.49 4.43
N TYR A 314 11.46 -15.06 4.02
CA TYR A 314 11.28 -13.90 3.15
C TYR A 314 11.82 -12.62 3.80
N LEU A 315 11.47 -12.37 5.06
CA LEU A 315 11.93 -11.18 5.79
C LEU A 315 13.44 -11.21 6.04
N LYS A 316 14.02 -12.36 6.42
CA LYS A 316 15.47 -12.50 6.56
C LYS A 316 16.21 -12.20 5.26
N ARG A 317 15.74 -12.74 4.12
CA ARG A 317 16.33 -12.46 2.80
C ARG A 317 16.22 -11.00 2.42
N SER A 318 15.07 -10.35 2.71
CA SER A 318 14.87 -8.92 2.45
C SER A 318 15.82 -8.06 3.28
N LEU A 319 16.04 -8.39 4.56
CA LEU A 319 16.99 -7.69 5.42
C LEU A 319 18.44 -7.93 4.99
N THR A 320 18.79 -9.14 4.56
CA THR A 320 20.12 -9.44 4.00
C THR A 320 20.40 -8.63 2.74
N PHE A 321 19.44 -8.55 1.83
CA PHE A 321 19.55 -7.72 0.63
C PHE A 321 19.71 -6.23 0.99
N ARG A 322 18.89 -5.74 1.92
CA ARG A 322 19.00 -4.36 2.44
C ARG A 322 20.41 -4.09 3.00
N GLN A 323 20.95 -4.99 3.81
CA GLN A 323 22.29 -4.86 4.40
C GLN A 323 23.36 -4.83 3.30
N ARG A 324 23.25 -5.70 2.28
CA ARG A 324 24.14 -5.71 1.11
C ARG A 324 24.20 -4.35 0.40
N LEU A 325 23.06 -3.66 0.27
CA LEU A 325 23.00 -2.31 -0.33
C LEU A 325 23.59 -1.24 0.58
N LEU A 326 23.39 -1.34 1.90
CA LEU A 326 24.01 -0.45 2.88
C LEU A 326 25.53 -0.57 2.88
N ASP A 327 26.06 -1.79 2.82
CA ASP A 327 27.51 -2.06 2.79
C ASP A 327 28.18 -1.45 1.54
N SER A 328 27.43 -1.30 0.45
CA SER A 328 27.87 -0.56 -0.75
C SER A 328 27.84 0.96 -0.59
N GLY A 329 27.38 1.48 0.54
CA GLY A 329 27.28 2.90 0.81
C GLY A 329 26.13 3.62 0.09
N LEU A 330 25.12 2.88 -0.37
CA LEU A 330 23.91 3.45 -0.96
C LEU A 330 23.05 4.12 0.12
N GLN A 331 22.44 5.25 -0.22
CA GLN A 331 21.46 5.90 0.66
C GLN A 331 20.12 5.18 0.54
N ILE A 332 19.70 4.52 1.60
CA ILE A 332 18.41 3.84 1.66
C ILE A 332 17.60 4.34 2.86
N ASN A 333 16.30 4.03 2.88
CA ASN A 333 15.41 4.39 3.99
C ASN A 333 15.95 3.92 5.36
N ASP A 334 15.71 4.69 6.41
CA ASP A 334 16.27 4.42 7.75
C ASP A 334 15.65 3.19 8.42
N THR A 335 14.32 3.01 8.26
CA THR A 335 13.61 1.89 8.88
C THR A 335 13.83 0.61 8.10
N PRO A 336 14.39 -0.45 8.71
CA PRO A 336 14.60 -1.72 8.05
C PRO A 336 13.25 -2.45 7.90
N SER A 337 12.64 -2.38 6.72
CA SER A 337 11.47 -3.17 6.33
C SER A 337 11.78 -4.00 5.08
N TYR A 338 10.83 -4.84 4.66
CA TYR A 338 10.97 -5.59 3.40
C TYR A 338 10.95 -4.68 2.15
N ILE A 339 10.49 -3.44 2.32
CA ILE A 339 10.54 -2.39 1.29
C ILE A 339 11.87 -1.65 1.46
N THR A 340 12.74 -1.74 0.48
CA THR A 340 14.01 -1.01 0.46
C THR A 340 13.95 0.08 -0.59
N SER A 341 14.06 1.34 -0.16
CA SER A 341 14.02 2.49 -1.05
C SER A 341 15.40 3.13 -1.15
N VAL A 342 15.95 3.15 -2.37
CA VAL A 342 17.26 3.75 -2.67
C VAL A 342 17.05 5.17 -3.13
N LEU A 343 17.53 6.15 -2.36
CA LEU A 343 17.43 7.58 -2.68
C LEU A 343 18.38 7.94 -3.83
N ILE A 344 17.82 8.50 -4.89
CA ILE A 344 18.57 8.95 -6.08
C ILE A 344 18.69 10.48 -6.12
N GLY A 345 17.66 11.18 -5.67
CA GLY A 345 17.60 12.65 -5.64
C GLY A 345 16.85 13.24 -6.83
N LYS A 346 17.56 13.67 -7.89
CA LYS A 346 16.93 14.31 -9.05
C LYS A 346 16.13 13.30 -9.90
N ASP A 347 14.94 13.72 -10.34
CA ASP A 347 14.04 12.91 -11.18
C ASP A 347 14.72 12.42 -12.47
N SER A 348 15.47 13.31 -13.15
CA SER A 348 16.20 12.96 -14.37
C SER A 348 17.28 11.90 -14.15
N LYS A 349 17.96 11.92 -12.99
CA LYS A 349 18.94 10.91 -12.63
C LYS A 349 18.27 9.56 -12.33
N ALA A 350 17.16 9.57 -11.62
CA ALA A 350 16.40 8.37 -11.33
C ALA A 350 15.93 7.68 -12.62
N GLU A 351 15.48 8.47 -13.59
CA GLU A 351 15.06 7.95 -14.90
C GLU A 351 16.24 7.34 -15.67
N GLN A 352 17.40 7.99 -15.69
CA GLN A 352 18.62 7.45 -16.32
C GLN A 352 19.04 6.11 -15.70
N VAL A 353 19.01 6.02 -14.36
CA VAL A 353 19.33 4.78 -13.64
C VAL A 353 18.32 3.68 -13.99
N ARG A 354 17.02 4.00 -14.03
CA ARG A 354 15.99 3.06 -14.45
C ARG A 354 16.23 2.53 -15.87
N GLU A 355 16.54 3.41 -16.82
CA GLU A 355 16.81 3.02 -18.22
C GLU A 355 18.04 2.10 -18.33
N GLN A 356 19.09 2.39 -17.56
CA GLN A 356 20.30 1.57 -17.55
C GLN A 356 20.05 0.19 -16.92
N LEU A 357 19.22 0.13 -15.86
CA LEU A 357 18.78 -1.15 -15.26
C LEU A 357 17.87 -1.93 -16.24
N ASP A 358 16.96 -1.25 -16.91
CA ASP A 358 16.07 -1.85 -17.92
C ASP A 358 16.90 -2.48 -19.08
N ALA A 359 17.93 -1.78 -19.57
CA ALA A 359 18.87 -2.30 -20.58
C ALA A 359 19.67 -3.52 -20.10
N GLN A 360 19.85 -3.69 -18.79
CA GLN A 360 20.50 -4.87 -18.18
C GLN A 360 19.50 -6.00 -17.84
N GLY A 361 18.23 -5.84 -18.19
CA GLY A 361 17.17 -6.82 -17.94
C GLY A 361 16.61 -6.80 -16.52
N PHE A 362 16.64 -5.66 -15.85
CA PHE A 362 16.00 -5.46 -14.54
C PHE A 362 14.81 -4.51 -14.64
N CYS A 363 13.66 -4.94 -14.14
CA CYS A 363 12.46 -4.12 -14.05
C CYS A 363 12.36 -3.51 -12.64
N VAL A 364 12.47 -2.18 -12.54
CA VAL A 364 12.39 -1.44 -11.27
C VAL A 364 11.38 -0.28 -11.36
N PRO A 365 10.64 0.02 -10.29
CA PRO A 365 9.80 1.20 -10.23
C PRO A 365 10.60 2.39 -9.72
N ILE A 366 10.37 3.57 -10.29
CA ILE A 366 10.84 4.83 -9.74
C ILE A 366 9.68 5.63 -9.15
N PHE A 367 9.95 6.27 -8.02
CA PHE A 367 9.06 7.23 -7.39
C PHE A 367 9.68 8.61 -7.55
N ARG A 368 8.97 9.54 -8.18
CA ARG A 368 9.37 10.91 -8.42
C ARG A 368 8.24 11.86 -8.10
N TYR A 369 8.48 13.16 -8.12
CA TYR A 369 7.41 14.13 -7.95
C TYR A 369 6.25 13.84 -8.94
N PRO A 370 4.97 13.88 -8.50
CA PRO A 370 4.48 14.32 -7.18
C PRO A 370 4.36 13.19 -6.12
N ALA A 371 4.73 11.95 -6.43
CA ALA A 371 4.64 10.83 -5.50
C ALA A 371 5.61 10.95 -4.30
N VAL A 372 6.73 11.66 -4.51
CA VAL A 372 7.69 12.05 -3.47
C VAL A 372 8.01 13.54 -3.61
N LYS A 373 8.68 14.15 -2.64
CA LYS A 373 9.06 15.57 -2.69
C LYS A 373 10.02 15.85 -3.86
N PRO A 374 10.05 17.09 -4.39
CA PRO A 374 11.00 17.46 -5.44
C PRO A 374 12.45 17.15 -5.04
N ASN A 375 13.23 16.61 -5.97
CA ASN A 375 14.62 16.17 -5.75
C ASN A 375 14.79 15.06 -4.70
N GLN A 376 13.75 14.28 -4.43
CA GLN A 376 13.78 13.10 -3.59
C GLN A 376 13.33 11.84 -4.34
N ALA A 377 13.58 11.79 -5.65
CA ALA A 377 13.29 10.61 -6.42
C ALA A 377 14.05 9.40 -5.89
N LEU A 378 13.39 8.26 -5.87
CA LEU A 378 13.92 7.01 -5.34
C LEU A 378 13.53 5.81 -6.22
N ILE A 379 14.28 4.74 -6.09
CA ILE A 379 13.91 3.42 -6.58
C ILE A 379 13.42 2.61 -5.37
N ARG A 380 12.16 2.15 -5.44
CA ARG A 380 11.60 1.28 -4.41
C ARG A 380 11.78 -0.17 -4.80
N LEU A 381 12.45 -0.94 -3.98
CA LEU A 381 12.78 -2.33 -4.21
C LEU A 381 12.01 -3.25 -3.27
N ILE A 382 11.38 -4.26 -3.82
CA ILE A 382 10.76 -5.34 -3.07
C ILE A 382 11.28 -6.65 -3.68
N LEU A 383 11.93 -7.47 -2.85
CA LEU A 383 12.33 -8.80 -3.29
C LEU A 383 11.09 -9.66 -3.57
N HIS A 384 11.15 -10.46 -4.61
CA HIS A 384 10.19 -11.54 -4.79
C HIS A 384 10.75 -12.81 -4.13
N ARG A 385 9.90 -13.60 -3.46
CA ARG A 385 10.28 -14.84 -2.77
C ARG A 385 11.11 -15.79 -3.65
N HIS A 386 10.82 -15.82 -4.94
CA HIS A 386 11.48 -16.70 -5.91
C HIS A 386 12.66 -16.04 -6.66
N HIS A 387 13.15 -14.87 -6.28
CA HIS A 387 14.44 -14.39 -6.79
C HIS A 387 15.54 -15.34 -6.35
N THR A 388 16.45 -15.67 -7.26
CA THR A 388 17.66 -16.43 -6.91
C THR A 388 18.72 -15.50 -6.30
N ASP A 389 19.62 -16.05 -5.51
CA ASP A 389 20.72 -15.26 -4.92
C ASP A 389 21.65 -14.68 -5.99
N VAL A 390 21.80 -15.38 -7.12
CA VAL A 390 22.55 -14.88 -8.29
C VAL A 390 21.88 -13.65 -8.90
N GLU A 391 20.54 -13.63 -9.01
CA GLU A 391 19.80 -12.47 -9.53
C GLU A 391 19.90 -11.29 -8.58
N ILE A 392 19.79 -11.55 -7.28
CA ILE A 392 19.89 -10.51 -6.23
C ILE A 392 21.29 -9.88 -6.26
N GLU A 393 22.35 -10.68 -6.28
CA GLU A 393 23.71 -10.13 -6.29
C GLU A 393 24.04 -9.40 -7.59
N ARG A 394 23.63 -9.96 -8.76
CA ARG A 394 23.78 -9.27 -10.05
C ARG A 394 23.09 -7.91 -10.06
N PHE A 395 21.91 -7.83 -9.47
CA PHE A 395 21.17 -6.57 -9.36
C PHE A 395 21.87 -5.59 -8.41
N ALA A 396 22.32 -6.05 -7.24
CA ALA A 396 23.04 -5.22 -6.28
C ALA A 396 24.34 -4.67 -6.91
N GLN A 397 25.10 -5.49 -7.63
CA GLN A 397 26.29 -5.04 -8.35
C GLN A 397 25.97 -3.99 -9.42
N SER A 398 24.86 -4.16 -10.16
CA SER A 398 24.41 -3.15 -11.13
C SER A 398 24.10 -1.80 -10.49
N LEU A 399 23.48 -1.81 -9.30
CA LEU A 399 23.24 -0.58 -8.53
C LEU A 399 24.57 0.05 -8.04
N ASP A 400 25.51 -0.76 -7.58
CA ASP A 400 26.83 -0.29 -7.16
C ASP A 400 27.57 0.41 -8.31
N ASP A 401 27.56 -0.18 -9.48
CA ASP A 401 28.22 0.36 -10.68
C ASP A 401 27.58 1.69 -11.12
N LEU A 402 26.26 1.82 -10.98
CA LEU A 402 25.51 3.00 -11.40
C LEU A 402 25.52 4.14 -10.38
N LEU A 403 25.60 3.82 -9.08
CA LEU A 403 25.42 4.78 -8.00
C LEU A 403 26.65 4.91 -7.08
N GLY A 404 27.43 3.83 -6.90
CA GLY A 404 28.54 3.74 -5.94
C GLY A 404 29.72 4.65 -6.28
N SER A 405 30.06 4.80 -7.56
CA SER A 405 31.18 5.64 -8.01
C SER A 405 31.02 7.13 -7.72
N ASN A 406 29.82 7.63 -7.55
CA ASN A 406 29.50 9.02 -7.19
C ASN A 406 29.64 9.31 -5.69
N ASN A 407 29.39 8.33 -4.82
CA ASN A 407 29.51 8.48 -3.37
C ASN A 407 30.97 8.45 -2.92
N ALA A 408 31.83 7.67 -3.56
CA ALA A 408 33.26 7.66 -3.29
C ALA A 408 33.95 9.00 -3.67
N ARG A 409 33.51 9.63 -4.76
CA ARG A 409 34.02 10.94 -5.19
C ARG A 409 33.51 12.09 -4.31
N SER A 410 32.29 12.05 -3.82
CA SER A 410 31.78 13.08 -2.89
C SER A 410 32.45 12.98 -1.51
N ARG A 411 32.66 11.78 -0.99
CA ARG A 411 33.39 11.57 0.28
C ARG A 411 34.86 11.96 0.18
N LEU A 412 35.53 11.71 -0.95
CA LEU A 412 36.90 12.19 -1.19
C LEU A 412 36.97 13.73 -1.29
N GLY A 413 35.93 14.35 -1.93
CA GLY A 413 35.83 15.81 -1.99
C GLY A 413 35.57 16.47 -0.62
N GLU A 414 34.73 15.87 0.22
CA GLU A 414 34.48 16.35 1.59
C GLU A 414 35.67 16.14 2.52
N LEU A 415 36.38 15.01 2.39
CA LEU A 415 37.64 14.76 3.13
C LEU A 415 38.76 15.72 2.70
N GLN A 416 38.84 16.08 1.41
CA GLN A 416 39.83 17.05 0.93
C GLN A 416 39.50 18.49 1.36
N LEU A 417 38.23 18.85 1.53
CA LEU A 417 37.80 20.14 2.08
C LEU A 417 38.00 20.22 3.60
N ALA A 418 37.83 19.10 4.32
CA ALA A 418 38.03 19.03 5.77
C ALA A 418 39.52 19.01 6.16
N THR A 419 40.43 18.65 5.25
CA THR A 419 41.90 18.70 5.48
C THR A 419 42.54 19.98 4.99
N ALA A 420 41.77 20.90 4.38
CA ALA A 420 42.24 22.20 3.89
C ALA A 420 41.76 23.39 4.76
N GLN A 421 41.14 23.12 5.89
CA GLN A 421 40.85 24.06 6.98
C GLN A 421 41.67 23.67 8.23
#